data_81b97ad45d9637b91213a1611cafc8ff
#
_entry.id   81b97ad45d9637b91213a1611cafc8ff
#
_cell.length_a   1.000
_cell.length_b   1.000
_cell.length_c   1.000
_cell.angle_alpha   90.00
_cell.angle_beta   90.00
_cell.angle_gamma   90.00
#
_symmetry.space_group_name_H-M   'P 1'
#
loop_
_entity.id
_entity.type
_entity.pdbx_description
1 polymer ?
#
loop_
_entity_poly.entity_id
_entity_poly.type
_entity_poly.pdbx_seq_one_letter_code
_entity_poly.pdbx_strand_id
1 'polypeptide(L)'
;MKEIRPSDERLQYMGRIDVSNPDAPVFYWAGSLVQFAFTGSQLTFYIENHVSYNGLQLGCIIDGQERQIALGDADNRYDVPVQGGGVHKCILFKRQDSTHYFILQRICLSDDGALCTLPPLPELKLECYGDSVTAGSVAEAVDCVASPDPPVYDSVYDNAWHSYAMQTARLLGAQVHLVAQGGIALLDSTGWFADGRFGLETAYDKLCYFPGQPMTPWDFSRYTPDFVTVAIGQNDQHFDGRDQLLSPEQRSRWLDVYCRILSDLMRKYPKAVFILMLTILMHDDFWEALLDDACERMSSPRVKRFRFTRSGRATPGHPRIPEQCEMACELTEFIQSLRSEAAG
;
A
#
# COMPACT_ATOMS: atom_id res chain seq x y z
N MET A 1 10.13 22.34 -23.84
CA MET A 1 9.90 21.77 -22.48
C MET A 1 11.23 21.26 -21.94
N LYS A 2 11.46 21.46 -20.66
CA LYS A 2 12.64 20.98 -19.93
C LYS A 2 12.45 19.55 -19.46
N GLU A 3 13.34 18.66 -19.84
CA GLU A 3 13.32 17.27 -19.42
C GLU A 3 14.00 17.09 -18.07
N ILE A 4 13.37 16.33 -17.18
CA ILE A 4 13.85 15.92 -15.87
C ILE A 4 13.96 14.41 -15.88
N ARG A 5 15.14 13.89 -15.56
CA ARG A 5 15.35 12.44 -15.44
C ARG A 5 14.78 11.92 -14.13
N PRO A 6 14.21 10.72 -14.12
CA PRO A 6 13.80 10.09 -12.87
C PRO A 6 14.90 9.93 -11.81
N SER A 7 16.16 9.89 -12.21
CA SER A 7 17.33 9.84 -11.33
C SER A 7 17.73 11.18 -10.70
N ASP A 8 17.01 12.28 -11.00
CA ASP A 8 17.32 13.58 -10.39
C ASP A 8 17.14 13.51 -8.86
N GLU A 9 18.17 13.86 -8.10
CA GLU A 9 18.21 13.76 -6.62
C GLU A 9 17.18 14.60 -5.87
N ARG A 10 16.54 15.56 -6.56
CA ARG A 10 15.44 16.38 -6.01
C ARG A 10 14.10 15.66 -6.05
N LEU A 11 14.00 14.51 -6.75
CA LEU A 11 12.84 13.64 -6.73
C LEU A 11 12.93 12.71 -5.51
N GLN A 12 11.92 12.72 -4.68
CA GLN A 12 11.83 11.87 -3.49
C GLN A 12 10.87 10.72 -3.74
N TYR A 13 11.37 9.50 -3.62
CA TYR A 13 10.62 8.26 -3.82
C TYR A 13 10.19 7.63 -2.50
N MET A 14 8.99 7.03 -2.46
CA MET A 14 8.48 6.31 -1.31
C MET A 14 7.73 5.05 -1.78
N GLY A 15 8.02 3.90 -1.18
CA GLY A 15 7.49 2.59 -1.56
C GLY A 15 8.59 1.62 -1.98
N ARG A 16 8.23 0.34 -2.17
CA ARG A 16 9.13 -0.65 -2.76
C ARG A 16 9.18 -0.44 -4.29
N ILE A 17 10.09 0.39 -4.73
CA ILE A 17 10.28 0.79 -6.12
C ILE A 17 11.57 0.17 -6.66
N ASP A 18 11.51 -0.43 -7.86
CA ASP A 18 12.69 -0.91 -8.53
C ASP A 18 13.44 0.28 -9.16
N VAL A 19 14.63 0.53 -8.67
CA VAL A 19 15.54 1.57 -9.14
C VAL A 19 16.84 0.98 -9.71
N SER A 20 16.81 -0.28 -10.13
CA SER A 20 17.95 -0.92 -10.82
C SER A 20 18.40 -0.15 -12.06
N ASN A 21 17.42 0.46 -12.76
CA ASN A 21 17.67 1.55 -13.68
C ASN A 21 17.11 2.85 -13.06
N PRO A 22 17.96 3.74 -12.51
CA PRO A 22 17.50 4.95 -11.84
C PRO A 22 16.80 5.95 -12.78
N ASP A 23 17.05 5.87 -14.08
CA ASP A 23 16.38 6.70 -15.10
C ASP A 23 15.05 6.09 -15.60
N ALA A 24 14.67 4.91 -15.09
CA ALA A 24 13.42 4.23 -15.43
C ALA A 24 12.89 3.41 -14.22
N PRO A 25 12.56 4.05 -13.09
CA PRO A 25 12.07 3.35 -11.91
C PRO A 25 10.72 2.67 -12.17
N VAL A 26 10.55 1.44 -11.63
CA VAL A 26 9.35 0.63 -11.80
C VAL A 26 8.53 0.59 -10.53
N PHE A 27 7.23 0.87 -10.64
CA PHE A 27 6.28 0.93 -9.54
C PHE A 27 5.36 -0.28 -9.57
N TYR A 28 5.59 -1.26 -8.68
CA TYR A 28 4.79 -2.48 -8.59
C TYR A 28 3.68 -2.39 -7.52
N TRP A 29 4.01 -1.90 -6.33
CA TRP A 29 3.12 -1.91 -5.17
C TRP A 29 2.21 -0.68 -5.13
N ALA A 30 0.97 -0.87 -4.67
CA ALA A 30 0.03 0.22 -4.40
C ALA A 30 0.63 1.26 -3.44
N GLY A 31 0.25 2.53 -3.60
CA GLY A 31 0.76 3.61 -2.75
C GLY A 31 2.20 4.02 -2.98
N SER A 32 2.96 3.30 -3.83
CA SER A 32 4.30 3.75 -4.23
C SER A 32 4.21 5.07 -4.97
N LEU A 33 5.11 6.00 -4.65
CA LEU A 33 5.00 7.38 -5.15
C LEU A 33 6.36 8.03 -5.42
N VAL A 34 6.32 9.10 -6.23
CA VAL A 34 7.39 10.09 -6.35
C VAL A 34 6.81 11.47 -6.03
N GLN A 35 7.53 12.25 -5.24
CA GLN A 35 7.18 13.65 -4.95
C GLN A 35 8.32 14.59 -5.26
N PHE A 36 7.96 15.81 -5.67
CA PHE A 36 8.91 16.86 -6.00
C PHE A 36 8.26 18.23 -5.92
N ALA A 37 9.09 19.28 -5.84
CA ALA A 37 8.64 20.64 -6.01
C ALA A 37 9.18 21.24 -7.30
N PHE A 38 8.41 22.10 -7.94
CA PHE A 38 8.78 22.69 -9.21
C PHE A 38 8.14 24.08 -9.43
N THR A 39 8.70 24.83 -10.35
CA THR A 39 8.06 26.03 -10.93
C THR A 39 7.65 25.77 -12.37
N GLY A 40 6.74 26.57 -12.91
CA GLY A 40 6.31 26.51 -14.30
C GLY A 40 4.82 26.24 -14.44
N SER A 41 4.30 26.42 -15.64
CA SER A 41 2.86 26.38 -15.96
C SER A 41 2.40 25.05 -16.56
N GLN A 42 3.32 24.13 -16.84
CA GLN A 42 3.02 22.83 -17.45
C GLN A 42 3.89 21.74 -16.84
N LEU A 43 3.25 20.61 -16.55
CA LEU A 43 3.89 19.36 -16.10
C LEU A 43 3.44 18.24 -17.01
N THR A 44 4.37 17.44 -17.50
CA THR A 44 4.08 16.29 -18.35
C THR A 44 4.83 15.07 -17.82
N PHE A 45 4.13 13.94 -17.70
CA PHE A 45 4.71 12.65 -17.40
C PHE A 45 4.79 11.79 -18.67
N TYR A 46 5.87 11.07 -18.83
CA TYR A 46 6.01 9.99 -19.81
C TYR A 46 6.11 8.68 -19.04
N ILE A 47 5.15 7.80 -19.30
CA ILE A 47 4.94 6.57 -18.52
C ILE A 47 4.75 5.41 -19.49
N GLU A 48 5.50 4.34 -19.27
CA GLU A 48 5.26 3.04 -19.89
C GLU A 48 4.41 2.23 -18.94
N ASN A 49 3.23 1.81 -19.38
CA ASN A 49 2.25 1.09 -18.56
C ASN A 49 2.11 -0.36 -19.00
N HIS A 50 2.12 -1.27 -18.04
CA HIS A 50 1.97 -2.71 -18.24
C HIS A 50 0.73 -3.22 -17.53
N VAL A 51 -0.25 -3.61 -18.32
CA VAL A 51 -1.61 -3.92 -17.88
C VAL A 51 -1.77 -5.38 -17.51
N SER A 52 -2.50 -5.64 -16.44
CA SER A 52 -2.99 -6.97 -16.07
C SER A 52 -4.48 -7.10 -16.33
N TYR A 53 -5.29 -6.14 -15.87
CA TYR A 53 -6.73 -6.04 -16.09
C TYR A 53 -7.21 -4.58 -15.94
N ASN A 54 -8.51 -4.32 -16.05
CA ASN A 54 -9.17 -3.04 -16.32
C ASN A 54 -8.96 -1.90 -15.32
N GLY A 55 -9.41 -0.69 -15.69
CA GLY A 55 -9.59 0.44 -14.78
C GLY A 55 -8.31 1.16 -14.36
N LEU A 56 -7.38 1.31 -15.27
CA LEU A 56 -6.01 1.75 -15.01
C LEU A 56 -5.92 3.24 -14.69
N GLN A 57 -5.44 3.56 -13.51
CA GLN A 57 -5.34 4.94 -13.04
C GLN A 57 -4.12 5.19 -12.16
N LEU A 58 -3.54 6.38 -12.30
CA LEU A 58 -2.62 6.96 -11.33
C LEU A 58 -3.29 8.13 -10.60
N GLY A 59 -2.80 8.43 -9.43
CA GLY A 59 -3.11 9.65 -8.72
C GLY A 59 -2.02 10.69 -8.92
N CYS A 60 -2.44 11.93 -9.14
CA CYS A 60 -1.55 13.08 -9.18
C CYS A 60 -2.10 14.17 -8.27
N ILE A 61 -1.30 14.59 -7.29
CA ILE A 61 -1.68 15.66 -6.37
C ILE A 61 -0.77 16.84 -6.65
N ILE A 62 -1.37 17.99 -7.01
CA ILE A 62 -0.65 19.26 -7.15
C ILE A 62 -1.24 20.24 -6.14
N ASP A 63 -0.39 20.75 -5.24
CA ASP A 63 -0.75 21.70 -4.20
C ASP A 63 -1.97 21.26 -3.36
N GLY A 64 -2.04 19.97 -3.05
CA GLY A 64 -3.11 19.35 -2.27
C GLY A 64 -4.38 19.01 -3.06
N GLN A 65 -4.44 19.34 -4.35
CA GLN A 65 -5.56 18.97 -5.23
C GLN A 65 -5.27 17.65 -5.94
N GLU A 66 -6.02 16.61 -5.59
CA GLU A 66 -5.92 15.30 -6.20
C GLU A 66 -6.63 15.25 -7.55
N ARG A 67 -6.02 14.55 -8.50
CA ARG A 67 -6.55 14.27 -9.84
C ARG A 67 -6.25 12.82 -10.22
N GLN A 68 -7.15 12.24 -10.97
CA GLN A 68 -6.93 10.94 -11.60
C GLN A 68 -6.29 11.14 -12.97
N ILE A 69 -5.33 10.29 -13.29
CA ILE A 69 -4.75 10.15 -14.63
C ILE A 69 -5.16 8.78 -15.16
N ALA A 70 -6.09 8.72 -16.10
CA ALA A 70 -6.42 7.49 -16.78
C ALA A 70 -5.26 7.05 -17.67
N LEU A 71 -4.80 5.81 -17.49
CA LEU A 71 -3.69 5.26 -18.25
C LEU A 71 -4.19 4.51 -19.49
N GLY A 72 -3.44 4.58 -20.58
CA GLY A 72 -3.58 3.69 -21.73
C GLY A 72 -2.77 2.39 -21.58
N ASP A 73 -2.85 1.54 -22.59
CA ASP A 73 -2.28 0.18 -22.56
C ASP A 73 -0.77 0.11 -22.91
N ALA A 74 -0.15 1.25 -23.20
CA ALA A 74 1.25 1.31 -23.65
C ALA A 74 1.92 2.61 -23.19
N ASP A 75 2.96 3.03 -23.92
CA ASP A 75 3.65 4.29 -23.69
C ASP A 75 2.74 5.48 -23.88
N ASN A 76 2.68 6.32 -22.88
CA ASN A 76 1.75 7.43 -22.88
C ASN A 76 2.38 8.70 -22.33
N ARG A 77 1.95 9.80 -22.94
CA ARG A 77 2.23 11.15 -22.49
C ARG A 77 1.01 11.70 -21.76
N TYR A 78 1.22 12.17 -20.54
CA TYR A 78 0.15 12.75 -19.71
C TYR A 78 0.50 14.19 -19.36
N ASP A 79 -0.23 15.12 -19.98
CA ASP A 79 -0.13 16.54 -19.66
C ASP A 79 -1.02 16.89 -18.46
N VAL A 80 -0.42 17.43 -17.41
CA VAL A 80 -1.13 17.85 -16.20
C VAL A 80 -1.10 19.37 -16.13
N PRO A 81 -2.25 20.05 -16.25
CA PRO A 81 -2.32 21.50 -16.18
C PRO A 81 -1.98 21.97 -14.77
N VAL A 82 -1.09 22.97 -14.69
CA VAL A 82 -0.69 23.63 -13.44
C VAL A 82 -1.35 25.01 -13.39
N GLN A 83 -2.01 25.31 -12.29
CA GLN A 83 -2.67 26.59 -12.10
C GLN A 83 -1.91 27.43 -11.09
N GLY A 84 -1.89 28.74 -11.34
CA GLY A 84 -1.16 29.68 -10.48
C GLY A 84 0.30 29.85 -10.88
N GLY A 85 1.05 30.56 -10.06
CA GLY A 85 2.48 30.79 -10.22
C GLY A 85 3.22 30.53 -8.92
N GLY A 86 4.55 30.45 -9.00
CA GLY A 86 5.40 30.17 -7.85
C GLY A 86 5.87 28.72 -7.79
N VAL A 87 6.12 28.23 -6.60
CA VAL A 87 6.56 26.85 -6.36
C VAL A 87 5.36 25.96 -6.12
N HIS A 88 5.25 24.91 -6.89
CA HIS A 88 4.23 23.87 -6.79
C HIS A 88 4.81 22.59 -6.18
N LYS A 89 4.02 21.86 -5.38
CA LYS A 89 4.36 20.52 -4.92
C LYS A 89 3.54 19.49 -5.68
N CYS A 90 4.22 18.50 -6.28
CA CYS A 90 3.59 17.38 -6.97
C CYS A 90 3.87 16.06 -6.25
N ILE A 91 2.85 15.20 -6.21
CA ILE A 91 2.95 13.79 -5.82
C ILE A 91 2.30 12.99 -6.94
N LEU A 92 3.06 12.12 -7.61
CA LEU A 92 2.54 11.11 -8.52
C LEU A 92 2.58 9.77 -7.80
N PHE A 93 1.46 9.04 -7.73
CA PHE A 93 1.38 7.80 -6.97
C PHE A 93 0.57 6.71 -7.70
N LYS A 94 0.93 5.46 -7.41
CA LYS A 94 0.20 4.29 -7.88
C LYS A 94 -1.05 4.09 -7.02
N ARG A 95 -2.24 4.25 -7.64
CA ARG A 95 -3.53 4.13 -6.93
C ARG A 95 -3.90 2.69 -6.61
N GLN A 96 -3.61 1.80 -7.53
CA GLN A 96 -4.09 0.43 -7.60
C GLN A 96 -2.97 -0.57 -7.29
N ASP A 97 -3.35 -1.79 -7.02
CA ASP A 97 -2.45 -2.93 -6.79
C ASP A 97 -1.87 -3.52 -8.10
N SER A 98 -1.84 -4.85 -8.25
CA SER A 98 -1.33 -5.52 -9.45
C SER A 98 -2.26 -5.48 -10.67
N THR A 99 -3.25 -4.58 -10.72
CA THR A 99 -4.00 -4.30 -11.95
C THR A 99 -3.06 -3.88 -13.06
N HIS A 100 -1.98 -3.20 -12.69
CA HIS A 100 -0.89 -2.81 -13.57
C HIS A 100 0.39 -2.58 -12.79
N TYR A 101 1.52 -2.49 -13.48
CA TYR A 101 2.71 -1.77 -13.01
C TYR A 101 3.11 -0.74 -14.06
N PHE A 102 3.88 0.27 -13.66
CA PHE A 102 4.33 1.28 -14.60
C PHE A 102 5.80 1.65 -14.38
N ILE A 103 6.39 2.16 -15.45
CA ILE A 103 7.76 2.69 -15.49
C ILE A 103 7.66 4.19 -15.72
N LEU A 104 8.25 4.98 -14.85
CA LEU A 104 8.38 6.43 -15.06
C LEU A 104 9.61 6.68 -15.95
N GLN A 105 9.38 7.08 -17.20
CA GLN A 105 10.45 7.29 -18.17
C GLN A 105 11.07 8.69 -18.07
N ARG A 106 10.25 9.72 -17.85
CA ARG A 106 10.70 11.11 -17.67
C ARG A 106 9.58 12.02 -17.19
N ILE A 107 9.99 13.16 -16.68
CA ILE A 107 9.12 14.28 -16.33
C ILE A 107 9.55 15.46 -17.21
N CYS A 108 8.60 16.25 -17.70
CA CYS A 108 8.90 17.47 -18.44
C CYS A 108 8.17 18.65 -17.81
N LEU A 109 8.87 19.76 -17.68
CA LEU A 109 8.34 21.05 -17.25
C LEU A 109 8.25 22.03 -18.41
N SER A 110 7.46 23.11 -18.28
CA SER A 110 7.52 24.25 -19.22
C SER A 110 8.95 24.80 -19.32
N ASP A 111 9.26 25.53 -20.40
CA ASP A 111 10.63 26.03 -20.68
C ASP A 111 11.16 26.95 -19.58
N ASP A 112 10.29 27.69 -18.92
CA ASP A 112 10.57 28.55 -17.76
C ASP A 112 10.60 27.79 -16.43
N GLY A 113 10.16 26.52 -16.42
CA GLY A 113 10.07 25.68 -15.22
C GLY A 113 11.44 25.19 -14.70
N ALA A 114 11.48 24.87 -13.42
CA ALA A 114 12.65 24.29 -12.76
C ALA A 114 12.21 23.42 -11.56
N LEU A 115 12.97 22.34 -11.26
CA LEU A 115 12.84 21.64 -10.00
C LEU A 115 13.32 22.49 -8.83
N CYS A 116 12.60 22.44 -7.73
CA CYS A 116 12.94 23.02 -6.43
C CYS A 116 13.24 21.92 -5.42
N THR A 117 14.00 22.25 -4.38
CA THR A 117 14.30 21.30 -3.31
C THR A 117 13.11 21.18 -2.36
N LEU A 118 12.69 19.96 -2.05
CA LEU A 118 11.77 19.66 -0.97
C LEU A 118 12.51 19.54 0.37
N PRO A 119 11.82 19.74 1.50
CA PRO A 119 12.34 19.29 2.79
C PRO A 119 12.68 17.80 2.77
N PRO A 120 13.61 17.33 3.62
CA PRO A 120 13.87 15.89 3.76
C PRO A 120 12.59 15.11 4.07
N LEU A 121 12.57 13.84 3.66
CA LEU A 121 11.50 12.93 4.05
C LEU A 121 11.43 12.79 5.58
N PRO A 122 10.25 12.56 6.16
CA PRO A 122 10.10 12.33 7.60
C PRO A 122 11.01 11.21 8.11
N GLU A 123 11.45 11.31 9.37
CA GLU A 123 12.28 10.26 9.99
C GLU A 123 11.46 9.02 10.35
N LEU A 124 10.24 9.20 10.87
CA LEU A 124 9.34 8.09 11.23
C LEU A 124 8.96 7.28 10.00
N LYS A 125 9.02 5.96 10.11
CA LYS A 125 8.81 5.03 8.99
C LYS A 125 7.85 3.91 9.36
N LEU A 126 6.87 3.68 8.48
CA LEU A 126 5.91 2.59 8.59
C LEU A 126 6.07 1.63 7.40
N GLU A 127 5.89 0.33 7.64
CA GLU A 127 5.66 -0.65 6.58
C GLU A 127 4.39 -1.42 6.88
N CYS A 128 3.46 -1.46 5.92
CA CYS A 128 2.13 -2.00 6.11
C CYS A 128 1.90 -3.20 5.19
N TYR A 129 1.82 -4.39 5.77
CA TYR A 129 1.45 -5.63 5.09
C TYR A 129 -0.05 -5.84 5.18
N GLY A 130 -0.68 -6.20 4.07
CA GLY A 130 -2.12 -6.42 4.06
C GLY A 130 -2.71 -6.82 2.72
N ASP A 131 -4.02 -6.83 2.69
CA ASP A 131 -4.84 -7.19 1.55
C ASP A 131 -5.43 -5.94 0.83
N SER A 132 -6.60 -6.12 0.21
CA SER A 132 -7.34 -5.09 -0.52
C SER A 132 -7.63 -3.84 0.32
N VAL A 133 -7.95 -4.00 1.61
CA VAL A 133 -8.27 -2.87 2.48
C VAL A 133 -7.04 -2.00 2.69
N THR A 134 -5.88 -2.61 2.89
CA THR A 134 -4.60 -1.90 3.02
C THR A 134 -4.16 -1.28 1.70
N ALA A 135 -4.46 -1.94 0.56
CA ALA A 135 -4.20 -1.41 -0.78
C ALA A 135 -5.15 -0.28 -1.18
N GLY A 136 -6.25 -0.05 -0.44
CA GLY A 136 -7.24 0.98 -0.73
C GLY A 136 -8.22 0.61 -1.83
N SER A 137 -8.50 -0.68 -2.00
CA SER A 137 -9.50 -1.15 -2.97
C SER A 137 -10.88 -0.60 -2.64
N VAL A 138 -11.61 -0.19 -3.66
CA VAL A 138 -12.99 0.34 -3.62
C VAL A 138 -13.16 1.57 -2.71
N ALA A 139 -12.07 2.20 -2.26
CA ALA A 139 -12.13 3.30 -1.28
C ALA A 139 -12.97 4.50 -1.74
N GLU A 140 -12.99 4.79 -3.06
CA GLU A 140 -13.73 5.93 -3.62
C GLU A 140 -15.22 5.66 -3.91
N ALA A 141 -15.73 4.45 -3.71
CA ALA A 141 -17.15 4.16 -3.87
C ALA A 141 -17.98 4.70 -2.67
N VAL A 142 -17.88 5.99 -2.39
CA VAL A 142 -18.43 6.65 -1.19
C VAL A 142 -19.94 6.57 -1.06
N ASP A 143 -20.66 6.33 -2.14
CA ASP A 143 -22.10 6.10 -2.13
C ASP A 143 -22.49 4.72 -1.55
N CYS A 144 -21.48 3.84 -1.35
CA CYS A 144 -21.64 2.49 -0.81
C CYS A 144 -21.05 2.32 0.59
N VAL A 145 -20.95 3.38 1.39
CA VAL A 145 -20.49 3.31 2.79
C VAL A 145 -21.36 2.34 3.58
N ALA A 146 -20.75 1.47 4.40
CA ALA A 146 -21.41 0.42 5.19
C ALA A 146 -22.32 -0.53 4.36
N SER A 147 -22.02 -0.70 3.08
CA SER A 147 -22.81 -1.48 2.13
C SER A 147 -21.91 -2.44 1.33
N PRO A 148 -22.47 -3.45 0.65
CA PRO A 148 -21.71 -4.26 -0.30
C PRO A 148 -21.00 -3.41 -1.35
N ASP A 149 -19.99 -3.99 -1.99
CA ASP A 149 -19.30 -3.35 -3.10
C ASP A 149 -20.25 -3.07 -4.27
N PRO A 150 -19.93 -2.08 -5.12
CA PRO A 150 -20.69 -1.84 -6.34
C PRO A 150 -20.81 -3.12 -7.18
N PRO A 151 -21.97 -3.36 -7.83
CA PRO A 151 -22.20 -4.59 -8.60
C PRO A 151 -21.30 -4.72 -9.84
N VAL A 152 -20.75 -3.61 -10.31
CA VAL A 152 -19.74 -3.56 -11.37
C VAL A 152 -18.48 -2.95 -10.75
N TYR A 153 -17.44 -3.74 -10.71
CA TYR A 153 -16.15 -3.38 -10.15
C TYR A 153 -15.05 -3.60 -11.19
N ASP A 154 -14.42 -2.50 -11.61
CA ASP A 154 -13.36 -2.47 -12.62
C ASP A 154 -12.10 -1.74 -12.13
N SER A 155 -11.91 -1.69 -10.81
CA SER A 155 -10.80 -1.01 -10.11
C SER A 155 -10.78 0.53 -10.23
N VAL A 156 -11.79 1.16 -10.82
CA VAL A 156 -11.86 2.63 -10.93
C VAL A 156 -11.99 3.33 -9.58
N TYR A 157 -12.55 2.63 -8.58
CA TYR A 157 -12.74 3.12 -7.23
C TYR A 157 -11.54 2.86 -6.31
N ASP A 158 -10.51 2.16 -6.80
CA ASP A 158 -9.32 1.89 -6.00
C ASP A 158 -8.49 3.15 -5.83
N ASN A 159 -8.10 3.41 -4.60
CA ASN A 159 -7.22 4.53 -4.30
C ASN A 159 -6.39 4.29 -3.03
N ALA A 160 -5.16 3.84 -3.21
CA ALA A 160 -4.23 3.60 -2.10
C ALA A 160 -3.97 4.85 -1.25
N TRP A 161 -4.01 6.05 -1.83
CA TRP A 161 -3.83 7.31 -1.09
C TRP A 161 -4.84 7.49 0.03
N HIS A 162 -6.06 6.99 -0.18
CA HIS A 162 -7.13 7.03 0.79
C HIS A 162 -7.23 5.79 1.68
N SER A 163 -6.33 4.80 1.54
CA SER A 163 -6.27 3.67 2.48
C SER A 163 -5.93 4.14 3.89
N TYR A 164 -6.41 3.43 4.89
CA TYR A 164 -6.09 3.73 6.29
C TYR A 164 -4.58 3.80 6.54
N ALA A 165 -3.80 2.94 5.90
CA ALA A 165 -2.36 2.87 6.06
C ALA A 165 -1.66 4.15 5.56
N MET A 166 -2.01 4.62 4.37
CA MET A 166 -1.50 5.88 3.82
C MET A 166 -1.98 7.10 4.61
N GLN A 167 -3.23 7.07 5.10
CA GLN A 167 -3.77 8.15 5.95
C GLN A 167 -3.09 8.17 7.32
N THR A 168 -2.89 7.02 7.98
CA THR A 168 -2.14 6.90 9.24
C THR A 168 -0.74 7.49 9.11
N ALA A 169 -0.03 7.16 8.03
CA ALA A 169 1.31 7.71 7.80
C ALA A 169 1.29 9.23 7.68
N ARG A 170 0.32 9.81 6.96
CA ARG A 170 0.17 11.27 6.86
C ARG A 170 -0.17 11.92 8.20
N LEU A 171 -1.07 11.34 8.99
CA LEU A 171 -1.43 11.83 10.34
C LEU A 171 -0.24 11.79 11.30
N LEU A 172 0.62 10.80 11.18
CA LEU A 172 1.85 10.67 11.97
C LEU A 172 3.02 11.51 11.44
N GLY A 173 2.92 12.09 10.25
CA GLY A 173 4.04 12.70 9.56
C GLY A 173 5.15 11.68 9.27
N ALA A 174 4.81 10.53 8.73
CA ALA A 174 5.71 9.40 8.51
C ALA A 174 5.87 9.05 7.03
N GLN A 175 6.97 8.40 6.69
CA GLN A 175 7.11 7.63 5.46
C GLN A 175 6.31 6.32 5.58
N VAL A 176 5.87 5.76 4.44
CA VAL A 176 5.17 4.47 4.44
C VAL A 176 5.50 3.64 3.19
N HIS A 177 5.70 2.35 3.39
CA HIS A 177 5.69 1.35 2.32
C HIS A 177 4.45 0.45 2.49
N LEU A 178 3.65 0.31 1.45
CA LEU A 178 2.58 -0.68 1.39
C LEU A 178 3.11 -1.96 0.74
N VAL A 179 2.91 -3.09 1.41
CA VAL A 179 3.11 -4.45 0.89
C VAL A 179 1.74 -5.11 0.91
N ALA A 180 0.87 -4.62 0.02
CA ALA A 180 -0.55 -4.92 0.04
C ALA A 180 -1.10 -5.18 -1.36
N GLN A 181 -1.98 -6.19 -1.47
CA GLN A 181 -2.55 -6.67 -2.71
C GLN A 181 -4.00 -7.11 -2.51
N GLY A 182 -4.88 -6.67 -3.40
CA GLY A 182 -6.27 -7.11 -3.41
C GLY A 182 -6.41 -8.62 -3.54
N GLY A 183 -7.24 -9.22 -2.71
CA GLY A 183 -7.51 -10.66 -2.71
C GLY A 183 -6.37 -11.56 -2.25
N ILE A 184 -5.22 -11.01 -1.85
CA ILE A 184 -4.11 -11.82 -1.33
C ILE A 184 -4.47 -12.42 0.03
N ALA A 185 -4.20 -13.70 0.20
CA ALA A 185 -4.26 -14.42 1.47
C ALA A 185 -2.87 -14.50 2.11
N LEU A 186 -2.77 -15.04 3.31
CA LEU A 186 -1.48 -15.36 3.91
C LEU A 186 -0.82 -16.54 3.21
N LEU A 187 -1.58 -17.62 3.03
CA LEU A 187 -1.07 -18.88 2.46
C LEU A 187 -1.12 -18.86 0.93
N ASP A 188 -0.11 -19.44 0.31
CA ASP A 188 -0.19 -19.85 -1.10
C ASP A 188 -1.30 -20.91 -1.26
N SER A 189 -1.92 -20.94 -2.41
CA SER A 189 -3.06 -21.80 -2.77
C SER A 189 -4.37 -21.45 -2.06
N THR A 190 -4.47 -20.24 -1.52
CA THR A 190 -5.70 -19.67 -0.96
C THR A 190 -5.88 -18.23 -1.44
N GLY A 191 -7.06 -17.66 -1.17
CA GLY A 191 -7.39 -16.29 -1.57
C GLY A 191 -7.74 -16.15 -3.05
N TRP A 192 -7.91 -14.92 -3.46
CA TRP A 192 -8.40 -14.54 -4.79
C TRP A 192 -7.28 -14.09 -5.74
N PHE A 193 -6.16 -13.62 -5.18
CA PHE A 193 -5.08 -13.07 -5.97
C PHE A 193 -4.40 -14.16 -6.81
N ALA A 194 -4.22 -13.89 -8.11
CA ALA A 194 -3.57 -14.79 -9.07
C ALA A 194 -4.15 -16.22 -9.02
N ASP A 195 -5.50 -16.34 -8.90
CA ASP A 195 -6.21 -17.61 -8.73
C ASP A 195 -5.71 -18.42 -7.52
N GLY A 196 -5.35 -17.73 -6.43
CA GLY A 196 -4.84 -18.32 -5.21
C GLY A 196 -3.38 -18.81 -5.27
N ARG A 197 -2.70 -18.70 -6.40
CA ARG A 197 -1.33 -19.25 -6.56
C ARG A 197 -0.31 -18.65 -5.63
N PHE A 198 -0.48 -17.38 -5.27
CA PHE A 198 0.46 -16.62 -4.45
C PHE A 198 -0.24 -16.02 -3.24
N GLY A 199 0.21 -16.38 -2.06
CA GLY A 199 -0.10 -15.70 -0.81
C GLY A 199 0.99 -14.73 -0.39
N LEU A 200 0.77 -14.08 0.74
CA LEU A 200 1.77 -13.23 1.34
C LEU A 200 3.03 -14.02 1.73
N GLU A 201 2.89 -15.35 1.99
CA GLU A 201 4.06 -16.21 2.30
C GLU A 201 5.10 -16.22 1.18
N THR A 202 4.68 -16.03 -0.07
CA THR A 202 5.57 -15.87 -1.24
C THR A 202 5.89 -14.40 -1.53
N ALA A 203 4.95 -13.47 -1.30
CA ALA A 203 5.08 -12.09 -1.77
C ALA A 203 5.70 -11.12 -0.76
N TYR A 204 5.72 -11.42 0.55
CA TYR A 204 6.11 -10.47 1.60
C TYR A 204 7.52 -9.88 1.46
N ASP A 205 8.45 -10.64 0.90
CA ASP A 205 9.85 -10.27 0.73
C ASP A 205 10.19 -9.86 -0.72
N LYS A 206 9.20 -9.57 -1.56
CA LYS A 206 9.42 -9.25 -2.98
C LYS A 206 9.41 -7.74 -3.24
N LEU A 207 10.25 -7.36 -4.19
CA LEU A 207 10.19 -6.08 -4.89
C LEU A 207 9.17 -6.17 -6.03
N CYS A 208 9.35 -7.11 -6.95
CA CYS A 208 8.38 -7.46 -7.98
C CYS A 208 7.65 -8.75 -7.58
N TYR A 209 6.32 -8.66 -7.47
CA TYR A 209 5.41 -9.79 -7.21
C TYR A 209 4.36 -9.93 -8.33
N PHE A 210 4.50 -9.16 -9.39
CA PHE A 210 3.52 -9.05 -10.46
C PHE A 210 3.36 -10.39 -11.20
N PRO A 211 2.13 -10.89 -11.39
CA PRO A 211 1.89 -12.15 -12.09
C PRO A 211 2.47 -12.15 -13.50
N GLY A 212 3.18 -13.22 -13.86
CA GLY A 212 3.82 -13.35 -15.18
C GLY A 212 5.19 -12.67 -15.30
N GLN A 213 5.65 -11.95 -14.28
CA GLN A 213 7.00 -11.42 -14.20
C GLN A 213 7.87 -12.26 -13.24
N PRO A 214 9.20 -12.28 -13.42
CA PRO A 214 10.10 -12.87 -12.42
C PRO A 214 9.95 -12.16 -11.07
N MET A 215 9.66 -12.93 -10.01
CA MET A 215 9.60 -12.38 -8.67
C MET A 215 11.01 -12.03 -8.19
N THR A 216 11.27 -10.74 -7.98
CA THR A 216 12.57 -10.25 -7.50
C THR A 216 12.51 -9.98 -6.00
N PRO A 217 13.58 -10.28 -5.25
CA PRO A 217 13.60 -10.03 -3.81
C PRO A 217 13.69 -8.52 -3.51
N TRP A 218 13.09 -8.11 -2.39
CA TRP A 218 13.28 -6.78 -1.81
C TRP A 218 14.59 -6.72 -1.02
N ASP A 219 15.35 -5.67 -1.23
CA ASP A 219 16.52 -5.37 -0.38
C ASP A 219 16.07 -4.60 0.88
N PHE A 220 15.92 -5.33 1.97
CA PHE A 220 15.47 -4.78 3.26
C PHE A 220 16.42 -3.74 3.87
N SER A 221 17.67 -3.63 3.39
CA SER A 221 18.60 -2.60 3.87
C SER A 221 18.22 -1.19 3.38
N ARG A 222 17.39 -1.09 2.33
CA ARG A 222 16.95 0.18 1.73
C ARG A 222 15.91 0.92 2.57
N TYR A 223 15.21 0.21 3.46
CA TYR A 223 14.18 0.80 4.29
C TYR A 223 14.06 0.06 5.62
N THR A 224 14.17 0.78 6.73
CA THR A 224 14.05 0.21 8.08
C THR A 224 12.89 0.90 8.79
N PRO A 225 11.71 0.27 8.89
CA PRO A 225 10.55 0.86 9.55
C PRO A 225 10.71 0.87 11.08
N ASP A 226 10.06 1.84 11.72
CA ASP A 226 9.89 1.89 13.17
C ASP A 226 8.68 1.02 13.59
N PHE A 227 7.64 1.02 12.76
CA PHE A 227 6.43 0.23 12.98
C PHE A 227 6.09 -0.58 11.72
N VAL A 228 5.72 -1.84 11.95
CA VAL A 228 5.23 -2.77 10.92
C VAL A 228 3.83 -3.18 11.30
N THR A 229 2.84 -2.89 10.45
CA THR A 229 1.48 -3.40 10.63
C THR A 229 1.27 -4.63 9.76
N VAL A 230 0.56 -5.64 10.28
CA VAL A 230 0.23 -6.86 9.55
C VAL A 230 -1.27 -7.11 9.67
N ALA A 231 -1.99 -6.80 8.59
CA ALA A 231 -3.44 -6.90 8.48
C ALA A 231 -3.81 -7.89 7.38
N ILE A 232 -3.66 -9.19 7.67
CA ILE A 232 -3.81 -10.28 6.70
C ILE A 232 -4.46 -11.48 7.36
N GLY A 233 -5.21 -12.26 6.58
CA GLY A 233 -5.71 -13.56 7.03
C GLY A 233 -7.11 -13.91 6.52
N GLN A 234 -8.04 -12.98 6.50
CA GLN A 234 -9.45 -13.28 6.15
C GLN A 234 -9.64 -13.88 4.74
N ASN A 235 -8.78 -13.53 3.78
CA ASN A 235 -8.85 -14.10 2.43
C ASN A 235 -8.48 -15.59 2.38
N ASP A 236 -7.80 -16.13 3.42
CA ASP A 236 -7.48 -17.55 3.50
C ASP A 236 -8.73 -18.44 3.65
N GLN A 237 -9.89 -17.87 3.94
CA GLN A 237 -11.16 -18.62 3.90
C GLN A 237 -11.53 -19.03 2.47
N HIS A 238 -11.01 -18.37 1.44
CA HIS A 238 -11.31 -18.68 0.04
C HIS A 238 -10.31 -19.69 -0.51
N PHE A 239 -10.72 -20.94 -0.69
CA PHE A 239 -9.93 -21.98 -1.33
C PHE A 239 -10.83 -23.02 -2.01
N ASP A 240 -10.32 -23.66 -3.06
CA ASP A 240 -11.08 -24.55 -3.93
C ASP A 240 -12.38 -23.90 -4.48
N GLY A 241 -12.32 -22.56 -4.75
CA GLY A 241 -13.45 -21.81 -5.30
C GLY A 241 -14.62 -21.61 -4.33
N ARG A 242 -14.42 -21.77 -3.02
CA ARG A 242 -15.45 -21.64 -1.99
C ARG A 242 -14.89 -20.99 -0.74
N ASP A 243 -15.75 -20.21 -0.06
CA ASP A 243 -15.44 -19.67 1.27
C ASP A 243 -15.74 -20.70 2.35
N GLN A 244 -14.76 -20.98 3.19
CA GLN A 244 -14.85 -21.92 4.30
C GLN A 244 -13.82 -21.62 5.39
N LEU A 245 -14.15 -21.90 6.64
CA LEU A 245 -13.20 -21.77 7.73
C LEU A 245 -12.12 -22.84 7.63
N LEU A 246 -10.93 -22.52 8.10
CA LEU A 246 -9.79 -23.42 8.10
C LEU A 246 -10.03 -24.66 8.99
N SER A 247 -9.66 -25.83 8.48
CA SER A 247 -9.57 -27.04 9.31
C SER A 247 -8.50 -26.88 10.39
N PRO A 248 -8.48 -27.73 11.42
CA PRO A 248 -7.43 -27.68 12.45
C PRO A 248 -6.00 -27.73 11.89
N GLU A 249 -5.77 -28.54 10.85
CA GLU A 249 -4.47 -28.68 10.18
C GLU A 249 -4.11 -27.41 9.40
N GLN A 250 -5.09 -26.83 8.69
CA GLN A 250 -4.91 -25.55 7.98
C GLN A 250 -4.65 -24.40 8.95
N ARG A 251 -5.38 -24.37 10.08
CA ARG A 251 -5.13 -23.40 11.16
C ARG A 251 -3.70 -23.48 11.68
N SER A 252 -3.21 -24.70 11.97
CA SER A 252 -1.84 -24.92 12.43
C SER A 252 -0.83 -24.41 11.41
N ARG A 253 -1.01 -24.76 10.12
CA ARG A 253 -0.16 -24.26 9.02
C ARG A 253 -0.20 -22.74 8.92
N TRP A 254 -1.37 -22.14 9.01
CA TRP A 254 -1.54 -20.71 8.95
C TRP A 254 -0.72 -20.00 10.05
N LEU A 255 -0.85 -20.46 11.30
CA LEU A 255 -0.08 -19.96 12.44
C LEU A 255 1.43 -20.15 12.25
N ASP A 256 1.86 -21.29 11.73
CA ASP A 256 3.28 -21.58 11.46
C ASP A 256 3.83 -20.58 10.43
N VAL A 257 3.12 -20.35 9.33
CA VAL A 257 3.52 -19.43 8.27
C VAL A 257 3.51 -17.99 8.78
N TYR A 258 2.47 -17.57 9.47
CA TYR A 258 2.34 -16.22 10.02
C TYR A 258 3.48 -15.89 10.97
N CYS A 259 3.73 -16.77 11.96
CA CYS A 259 4.82 -16.58 12.92
C CYS A 259 6.21 -16.69 12.26
N ARG A 260 6.38 -17.49 11.21
CA ARG A 260 7.62 -17.57 10.44
C ARG A 260 7.90 -16.25 9.73
N ILE A 261 6.91 -15.66 9.06
CA ILE A 261 7.05 -14.35 8.39
C ILE A 261 7.39 -13.27 9.42
N LEU A 262 6.66 -13.20 10.53
CA LEU A 262 6.94 -12.24 11.60
C LEU A 262 8.38 -12.40 12.11
N SER A 263 8.81 -13.64 12.38
CA SER A 263 10.15 -13.92 12.88
C SER A 263 11.23 -13.51 11.88
N ASP A 264 10.98 -13.69 10.58
CA ASP A 264 11.90 -13.24 9.53
C ASP A 264 11.97 -11.72 9.46
N LEU A 265 10.84 -11.04 9.43
CA LEU A 265 10.78 -9.57 9.44
C LEU A 265 11.41 -8.98 10.71
N MET A 266 11.20 -9.61 11.88
CA MET A 266 11.81 -9.17 13.14
C MET A 266 13.35 -9.29 13.15
N ARG A 267 13.93 -10.22 12.39
CA ARG A 267 15.38 -10.29 12.18
C ARG A 267 15.87 -9.19 11.24
N LYS A 268 15.12 -8.89 10.18
CA LYS A 268 15.43 -7.83 9.21
C LYS A 268 15.27 -6.44 9.81
N TYR A 269 14.30 -6.27 10.71
CA TYR A 269 13.94 -5.03 11.38
C TYR A 269 14.08 -5.15 12.91
N PRO A 270 15.31 -5.19 13.45
CA PRO A 270 15.56 -5.54 14.86
C PRO A 270 15.00 -4.52 15.86
N LYS A 271 14.69 -3.31 15.43
CA LYS A 271 14.14 -2.24 16.29
C LYS A 271 12.65 -2.00 16.09
N ALA A 272 12.05 -2.51 15.02
CA ALA A 272 10.65 -2.28 14.69
C ALA A 272 9.70 -2.90 15.71
N VAL A 273 8.58 -2.22 15.97
CA VAL A 273 7.42 -2.75 16.67
C VAL A 273 6.44 -3.30 15.64
N PHE A 274 5.94 -4.50 15.86
CA PHE A 274 5.01 -5.22 14.98
C PHE A 274 3.61 -5.15 15.55
N ILE A 275 2.65 -4.67 14.77
CA ILE A 275 1.26 -4.50 15.16
C ILE A 275 0.41 -5.49 14.35
N LEU A 276 -0.11 -6.51 15.04
CA LEU A 276 -0.97 -7.53 14.43
C LEU A 276 -2.43 -7.09 14.55
N MET A 277 -3.12 -7.04 13.43
CA MET A 277 -4.49 -6.54 13.37
C MET A 277 -5.24 -7.15 12.18
N LEU A 278 -6.56 -7.02 12.20
CA LEU A 278 -7.44 -7.11 11.03
C LEU A 278 -8.15 -5.78 10.84
N THR A 279 -8.93 -5.67 9.77
CA THR A 279 -9.62 -4.42 9.43
C THR A 279 -11.07 -4.44 9.91
N ILE A 280 -11.82 -3.40 9.59
CA ILE A 280 -13.25 -3.31 9.92
C ILE A 280 -14.15 -4.02 8.89
N LEU A 281 -13.60 -4.48 7.75
CA LEU A 281 -14.30 -5.32 6.79
C LEU A 281 -14.85 -6.57 7.51
N MET A 282 -16.09 -6.94 7.21
CA MET A 282 -16.75 -8.08 7.86
C MET A 282 -15.93 -9.37 7.76
N HIS A 283 -15.66 -9.97 8.90
CA HIS A 283 -15.01 -11.27 9.03
C HIS A 283 -15.48 -11.98 10.31
N ASP A 284 -15.27 -13.28 10.35
CA ASP A 284 -15.60 -14.11 11.50
C ASP A 284 -14.63 -13.87 12.68
N ASP A 285 -15.12 -13.93 13.91
CA ASP A 285 -14.31 -13.81 15.15
C ASP A 285 -13.19 -14.89 15.23
N PHE A 286 -13.29 -15.96 14.44
CA PHE A 286 -12.25 -16.96 14.26
C PHE A 286 -10.90 -16.34 13.86
N TRP A 287 -10.91 -15.35 12.96
CA TRP A 287 -9.69 -14.69 12.48
C TRP A 287 -9.04 -13.81 13.55
N GLU A 288 -9.86 -13.19 14.40
CA GLU A 288 -9.36 -12.44 15.55
C GLU A 288 -8.65 -13.36 16.54
N ALA A 289 -9.26 -14.52 16.83
CA ALA A 289 -8.66 -15.53 17.72
C ALA A 289 -7.33 -16.09 17.14
N LEU A 290 -7.21 -16.25 15.83
CA LEU A 290 -5.93 -16.65 15.22
C LEU A 290 -4.82 -15.62 15.44
N LEU A 291 -5.13 -14.33 15.39
CA LEU A 291 -4.13 -13.30 15.66
C LEU A 291 -3.76 -13.24 17.14
N ASP A 292 -4.72 -13.51 18.06
CA ASP A 292 -4.44 -13.62 19.49
C ASP A 292 -3.47 -14.79 19.73
N ASP A 293 -3.73 -15.98 19.15
CA ASP A 293 -2.82 -17.15 19.18
C ASP A 293 -1.43 -16.82 18.61
N ALA A 294 -1.36 -16.05 17.51
CA ALA A 294 -0.09 -15.63 16.93
C ALA A 294 0.69 -14.71 17.88
N CYS A 295 0.03 -13.75 18.53
CA CYS A 295 0.65 -12.88 19.52
C CYS A 295 1.21 -13.69 20.70
N GLU A 296 0.42 -14.61 21.25
CA GLU A 296 0.85 -15.49 22.36
C GLU A 296 2.06 -16.33 21.95
N ARG A 297 2.02 -16.93 20.76
CA ARG A 297 3.10 -17.77 20.22
C ARG A 297 4.40 -16.99 20.00
N MET A 298 4.31 -15.75 19.50
CA MET A 298 5.48 -14.89 19.30
C MET A 298 6.11 -14.45 20.62
N SER A 299 5.31 -14.26 21.67
CA SER A 299 5.72 -13.93 23.03
C SER A 299 6.83 -12.86 23.12
N SER A 300 6.70 -11.80 22.34
CA SER A 300 7.70 -10.74 22.23
C SER A 300 7.14 -9.37 22.60
N PRO A 301 7.85 -8.54 23.39
CA PRO A 301 7.42 -7.20 23.73
C PRO A 301 7.31 -6.29 22.50
N ARG A 302 7.97 -6.64 21.39
CA ARG A 302 7.88 -5.93 20.11
C ARG A 302 6.66 -6.32 19.28
N VAL A 303 5.90 -7.33 19.65
CA VAL A 303 4.67 -7.74 18.99
C VAL A 303 3.49 -7.23 19.81
N LYS A 304 2.66 -6.42 19.19
CA LYS A 304 1.49 -5.79 19.78
C LYS A 304 0.24 -6.22 19.06
N ARG A 305 -0.82 -6.51 19.79
CA ARG A 305 -2.15 -6.75 19.25
C ARG A 305 -2.91 -5.43 19.19
N PHE A 306 -3.45 -5.08 18.02
CA PHE A 306 -4.37 -3.97 17.87
C PHE A 306 -5.69 -4.46 17.29
N ARG A 307 -6.80 -3.95 17.78
CA ARG A 307 -8.15 -4.25 17.30
C ARG A 307 -8.91 -2.95 17.15
N PHE A 308 -9.43 -2.70 15.97
CA PHE A 308 -10.32 -1.57 15.72
C PHE A 308 -11.61 -1.70 16.53
N THR A 309 -12.21 -0.59 16.91
CA THR A 309 -13.48 -0.57 17.67
C THR A 309 -14.58 -1.38 16.97
N ARG A 310 -14.62 -1.31 15.63
CA ARG A 310 -15.58 -2.05 14.80
C ARG A 310 -14.95 -3.19 13.99
N SER A 311 -13.84 -3.76 14.45
CA SER A 311 -13.14 -4.84 13.75
C SER A 311 -14.09 -5.94 13.29
N GLY A 312 -14.08 -6.28 12.00
CA GLY A 312 -14.89 -7.35 11.40
C GLY A 312 -16.39 -7.09 11.35
N ARG A 313 -16.89 -5.90 11.74
CA ARG A 313 -18.32 -5.67 11.95
C ARG A 313 -18.85 -4.38 11.32
N ALA A 314 -18.05 -3.66 10.58
CA ALA A 314 -18.43 -2.34 10.14
C ALA A 314 -19.09 -2.33 8.75
N THR A 315 -18.59 -3.11 7.82
CA THR A 315 -19.02 -3.06 6.43
C THR A 315 -18.96 -4.44 5.76
N PRO A 316 -20.00 -4.83 5.02
CA PRO A 316 -19.98 -6.08 4.24
C PRO A 316 -19.15 -5.99 2.96
N GLY A 317 -18.90 -4.78 2.44
CA GLY A 317 -17.98 -4.50 1.34
C GLY A 317 -16.70 -3.84 1.84
N HIS A 318 -15.80 -3.48 0.92
CA HIS A 318 -14.56 -2.80 1.30
C HIS A 318 -14.85 -1.47 2.02
N PRO A 319 -14.04 -1.06 2.99
CA PRO A 319 -14.18 0.24 3.65
C PRO A 319 -13.96 1.40 2.66
N ARG A 320 -14.86 2.39 2.68
CA ARG A 320 -14.78 3.60 1.86
C ARG A 320 -13.99 4.70 2.57
N ILE A 321 -13.69 5.80 1.87
CA ILE A 321 -12.87 6.90 2.42
C ILE A 321 -13.25 7.29 3.86
N PRO A 322 -14.54 7.51 4.23
CA PRO A 322 -14.87 7.82 5.63
C PRO A 322 -14.50 6.70 6.62
N GLU A 323 -14.69 5.44 6.23
CA GLU A 323 -14.37 4.27 7.04
C GLU A 323 -12.85 4.02 7.12
N GLN A 324 -12.14 4.26 6.03
CA GLN A 324 -10.68 4.27 5.99
C GLN A 324 -10.09 5.37 6.90
N CYS A 325 -10.74 6.55 6.94
CA CYS A 325 -10.35 7.64 7.83
C CYS A 325 -10.55 7.29 9.30
N GLU A 326 -11.67 6.63 9.65
CA GLU A 326 -11.93 6.12 10.99
C GLU A 326 -10.79 5.17 11.43
N MET A 327 -10.47 4.18 10.61
CA MET A 327 -9.36 3.25 10.90
C MET A 327 -8.03 3.99 11.06
N ALA A 328 -7.76 4.98 10.21
CA ALA A 328 -6.52 5.75 10.27
C ALA A 328 -6.39 6.53 11.58
N CYS A 329 -7.48 7.12 12.08
CA CYS A 329 -7.50 7.82 13.37
C CYS A 329 -7.20 6.86 14.53
N GLU A 330 -7.91 5.73 14.63
CA GLU A 330 -7.71 4.75 15.69
C GLU A 330 -6.28 4.18 15.70
N LEU A 331 -5.75 3.81 14.52
CA LEU A 331 -4.39 3.28 14.41
C LEU A 331 -3.32 4.35 14.74
N THR A 332 -3.56 5.60 14.35
CA THR A 332 -2.68 6.73 14.69
C THR A 332 -2.59 6.93 16.20
N GLU A 333 -3.72 6.95 16.91
CA GLU A 333 -3.77 7.08 18.37
C GLU A 333 -3.02 5.93 19.05
N PHE A 334 -3.21 4.69 18.57
CA PHE A 334 -2.52 3.53 19.09
C PHE A 334 -0.98 3.63 18.90
N ILE A 335 -0.51 3.98 17.72
CA ILE A 335 0.94 4.15 17.45
C ILE A 335 1.51 5.28 18.30
N GLN A 336 0.78 6.39 18.49
CA GLN A 336 1.22 7.49 19.35
C GLN A 336 1.33 7.06 20.82
N SER A 337 0.41 6.22 21.32
CA SER A 337 0.52 5.68 22.68
C SER A 337 1.77 4.83 22.87
N LEU A 338 2.08 3.94 21.91
CA LEU A 338 3.30 3.12 21.94
C LEU A 338 4.59 3.97 21.92
N ARG A 339 4.58 5.06 21.17
CA ARG A 339 5.73 5.99 21.13
C ARG A 339 5.91 6.72 22.46
N SER A 340 4.82 7.09 23.12
CA SER A 340 4.87 7.76 24.41
C SER A 340 5.38 6.82 25.51
N GLU A 341 4.96 5.55 25.51
CA GLU A 341 5.47 4.52 26.43
C GLU A 341 6.97 4.26 26.26
N ALA A 342 7.48 4.32 25.02
CA ALA A 342 8.92 4.11 24.76
C ALA A 342 9.80 5.30 25.13
N ALA A 343 9.22 6.50 25.30
CA ALA A 343 9.94 7.74 25.64
C ALA A 343 9.98 8.01 27.16
N GLY A 344 9.13 7.36 27.97
CA GLY A 344 9.07 7.48 29.43
C GLY A 344 9.83 6.36 30.12
#